data_a99670924260f6286429534d3986e049
#
_entry.id   a99670924260f6286429534d3986e049
#
_cell.length_a   1.000
_cell.length_b   1.000
_cell.length_c   1.000
_cell.angle_alpha   90.00
_cell.angle_beta   90.00
_cell.angle_gamma   90.00
#
_symmetry.space_group_name_H-M   'P 1'
#
loop_
_entity.id
_entity.type
_entity.pdbx_description
1 polymer ?
#
loop_
_entity_poly.entity_id
_entity_poly.type
_entity_poly.pdbx_seq_one_letter_code
_entity_poly.pdbx_strand_id
1 'polypeptide(L)'
;MIRSIKGDLNSLNIKYKDNNFIFIPSILLLIIGFTVHYFFGFEAAIIVELPLITFILIALLFHVYRSVEKDLEEERTQTQAIQSIYTFITPRYPLPSMSRWTAYPDLAETIVRECMTNKPKLVVELGSGISTLITAYALEQHGENDAHIISLDHSQEYTQKTQDLLTVHELETKAQVLYSPLEPTQVGNKTYSWYNIDRLTTKDTIDLLIIDGPPVKTNQLARYPALPLLFSKLSKECIIILDDAARPSEQQAVRQWLREFPGFKQEYISNKKGLSILRRTR
;
A
#
# COMPACT_ATOMS: atom_id res chain seq x y z
N MET A 1 -1.29 6.07 33.48
CA MET A 1 -1.56 4.62 33.37
C MET A 1 -2.81 4.32 32.53
N ILE A 2 -3.95 5.02 32.65
CA ILE A 2 -5.19 4.78 31.87
C ILE A 2 -5.09 5.25 30.38
N ARG A 3 -4.21 6.20 30.03
CA ARG A 3 -3.97 6.63 28.63
C ARG A 3 -3.14 5.64 27.82
N SER A 4 -2.31 4.79 28.44
CA SER A 4 -1.52 3.75 27.79
C SER A 4 -2.41 2.59 27.31
N ILE A 5 -3.41 2.17 28.09
CA ILE A 5 -4.29 1.04 27.79
C ILE A 5 -5.21 1.35 26.59
N LYS A 6 -5.60 2.62 26.36
CA LYS A 6 -6.37 3.02 25.17
C LYS A 6 -5.55 3.00 23.87
N GLY A 7 -4.24 3.17 23.97
CA GLY A 7 -3.32 3.04 22.82
C GLY A 7 -3.20 1.59 22.35
N ASP A 8 -3.08 0.66 23.28
CA ASP A 8 -2.89 -0.77 22.98
C ASP A 8 -4.16 -1.46 22.47
N LEU A 9 -5.36 -1.04 22.91
CA LEU A 9 -6.62 -1.55 22.38
C LEU A 9 -6.93 -1.08 20.95
N ASN A 10 -6.35 0.04 20.51
CA ASN A 10 -6.44 0.49 19.12
C ASN A 10 -5.41 -0.21 18.19
N SER A 11 -4.38 -0.85 18.75
CA SER A 11 -3.41 -1.65 18.00
C SER A 11 -3.92 -3.06 17.70
N LEU A 12 -4.80 -3.58 18.53
CA LEU A 12 -5.63 -4.74 18.19
C LEU A 12 -6.70 -4.27 17.18
N ASN A 13 -6.29 -4.15 15.94
CA ASN A 13 -7.13 -3.77 14.82
C ASN A 13 -8.06 -4.94 14.42
N ILE A 14 -8.82 -5.45 15.38
CA ILE A 14 -10.04 -6.21 15.10
C ILE A 14 -10.90 -5.20 14.36
N LYS A 15 -10.92 -5.26 13.05
CA LYS A 15 -11.80 -4.45 12.21
C LYS A 15 -13.22 -4.72 12.66
N TYR A 16 -13.73 -3.88 13.54
CA TYR A 16 -15.16 -3.76 13.89
C TYR A 16 -15.98 -3.32 12.66
N LYS A 17 -15.72 -3.93 11.51
CA LYS A 17 -16.49 -3.60 10.31
C LYS A 17 -17.76 -4.42 10.19
N ASP A 18 -17.89 -5.49 11.01
CA ASP A 18 -19.09 -6.33 11.05
C ASP A 18 -19.58 -6.53 12.49
N ASN A 19 -19.90 -5.44 13.19
CA ASN A 19 -20.69 -5.52 14.43
C ASN A 19 -21.97 -6.36 14.23
N ASN A 20 -22.51 -6.39 13.02
CA ASN A 20 -23.65 -7.19 12.62
C ASN A 20 -23.42 -8.70 12.79
N PHE A 21 -22.18 -9.18 12.67
CA PHE A 21 -21.87 -10.62 12.80
C PHE A 21 -22.07 -11.15 14.23
N ILE A 22 -21.89 -10.30 15.24
CA ILE A 22 -22.11 -10.67 16.65
C ILE A 22 -23.50 -10.24 17.12
N PHE A 23 -23.94 -9.02 16.79
CA PHE A 23 -25.20 -8.47 17.27
C PHE A 23 -26.45 -9.19 16.73
N ILE A 24 -26.46 -9.52 15.43
CA ILE A 24 -27.60 -10.17 14.81
C ILE A 24 -27.84 -11.57 15.40
N PRO A 25 -26.85 -12.48 15.50
CA PRO A 25 -27.02 -13.77 16.14
C PRO A 25 -27.39 -13.67 17.60
N SER A 26 -26.86 -12.71 18.37
CA SER A 26 -27.18 -12.53 19.78
C SER A 26 -28.66 -12.11 20.00
N ILE A 27 -29.16 -11.18 19.17
CA ILE A 27 -30.57 -10.78 19.22
C ILE A 27 -31.47 -11.95 18.81
N LEU A 28 -31.09 -12.70 17.78
CA LEU A 28 -31.86 -13.86 17.32
C LEU A 28 -31.95 -14.95 18.42
N LEU A 29 -30.83 -15.19 19.11
CA LEU A 29 -30.82 -16.10 20.28
C LEU A 29 -31.79 -15.69 21.37
N LEU A 30 -31.78 -14.40 21.76
CA LEU A 30 -32.72 -13.89 22.78
C LEU A 30 -34.18 -14.06 22.34
N ILE A 31 -34.50 -13.82 21.07
CA ILE A 31 -35.83 -13.98 20.53
C ILE A 31 -36.25 -15.46 20.55
N ILE A 32 -35.37 -16.36 20.11
CA ILE A 32 -35.63 -17.80 20.09
C ILE A 32 -35.85 -18.31 21.52
N GLY A 33 -34.98 -17.98 22.47
CA GLY A 33 -35.07 -18.41 23.85
C GLY A 33 -36.35 -17.94 24.52
N PHE A 34 -36.71 -16.65 24.35
CA PHE A 34 -37.95 -16.11 24.88
C PHE A 34 -39.18 -16.81 24.28
N THR A 35 -39.15 -17.07 22.98
CA THR A 35 -40.28 -17.75 22.29
C THR A 35 -40.42 -19.18 22.77
N VAL A 36 -39.31 -19.94 22.85
CA VAL A 36 -39.37 -21.35 23.33
C VAL A 36 -39.78 -21.41 24.80
N HIS A 37 -39.24 -20.50 25.64
CA HIS A 37 -39.64 -20.42 27.05
C HIS A 37 -41.13 -20.15 27.21
N TYR A 38 -41.70 -19.25 26.43
CA TYR A 38 -43.10 -18.86 26.49
C TYR A 38 -44.03 -20.01 26.10
N PHE A 39 -43.72 -20.78 25.07
CA PHE A 39 -44.59 -21.85 24.57
C PHE A 39 -44.32 -23.22 25.19
N PHE A 40 -43.10 -23.54 25.60
CA PHE A 40 -42.68 -24.88 25.98
C PHE A 40 -42.04 -24.98 27.38
N GLY A 41 -41.87 -23.85 28.06
CA GLY A 41 -41.29 -23.77 29.39
C GLY A 41 -39.77 -23.67 29.41
N PHE A 42 -39.23 -23.47 30.62
CA PHE A 42 -37.83 -23.15 30.87
C PHE A 42 -36.86 -24.28 30.47
N GLU A 43 -37.22 -25.55 30.76
CA GLU A 43 -36.36 -26.70 30.42
C GLU A 43 -36.16 -26.84 28.89
N ALA A 44 -37.27 -26.67 28.14
CA ALA A 44 -37.18 -26.71 26.66
C ALA A 44 -36.34 -25.57 26.09
N ALA A 45 -36.42 -24.38 26.70
CA ALA A 45 -35.57 -23.25 26.29
C ALA A 45 -34.09 -23.57 26.46
N ILE A 46 -33.67 -24.16 27.59
CA ILE A 46 -32.25 -24.54 27.82
C ILE A 46 -31.77 -25.57 26.80
N ILE A 47 -32.59 -26.60 26.51
CA ILE A 47 -32.25 -27.66 25.56
C ILE A 47 -32.00 -27.10 24.17
N VAL A 48 -32.70 -26.05 23.74
CA VAL A 48 -32.56 -25.43 22.43
C VAL A 48 -31.44 -24.38 22.43
N GLU A 49 -31.36 -23.56 23.46
CA GLU A 49 -30.39 -22.44 23.49
C GLU A 49 -28.95 -22.89 23.69
N LEU A 50 -28.71 -23.89 24.58
CA LEU A 50 -27.37 -24.31 24.92
C LEU A 50 -26.55 -24.82 23.69
N PRO A 51 -27.10 -25.70 22.83
CA PRO A 51 -26.42 -26.10 21.58
C PRO A 51 -26.22 -24.93 20.62
N LEU A 52 -27.17 -24.01 20.54
CA LEU A 52 -27.13 -22.87 19.67
C LEU A 52 -26.03 -21.87 20.10
N ILE A 53 -25.95 -21.59 21.40
CA ILE A 53 -24.88 -20.78 22.01
C ILE A 53 -23.51 -21.44 21.73
N THR A 54 -23.41 -22.75 21.96
CA THR A 54 -22.18 -23.51 21.72
C THR A 54 -21.75 -23.42 20.26
N PHE A 55 -22.68 -23.58 19.32
CA PHE A 55 -22.41 -23.45 17.89
C PHE A 55 -21.92 -22.05 17.53
N ILE A 56 -22.55 -20.99 18.06
CA ILE A 56 -22.13 -19.61 17.83
C ILE A 56 -20.73 -19.36 18.41
N LEU A 57 -20.45 -19.86 19.62
CA LEU A 57 -19.11 -19.73 20.21
C LEU A 57 -18.03 -20.43 19.36
N ILE A 58 -18.30 -21.64 18.87
CA ILE A 58 -17.39 -22.35 17.97
C ILE A 58 -17.19 -21.57 16.67
N ALA A 59 -18.24 -21.03 16.07
CA ALA A 59 -18.15 -20.22 14.85
C ALA A 59 -17.34 -18.94 15.07
N LEU A 60 -17.52 -18.28 16.22
CA LEU A 60 -16.73 -17.10 16.61
C LEU A 60 -15.26 -17.46 16.81
N LEU A 61 -14.96 -18.53 17.54
CA LEU A 61 -13.59 -19.01 17.76
C LEU A 61 -12.92 -19.34 16.42
N PHE A 62 -13.63 -19.99 15.52
CA PHE A 62 -13.11 -20.31 14.19
C PHE A 62 -12.88 -19.05 13.34
N HIS A 63 -13.75 -18.05 13.44
CA HIS A 63 -13.56 -16.76 12.77
C HIS A 63 -12.33 -16.03 13.30
N VAL A 64 -12.18 -15.95 14.63
CA VAL A 64 -11.01 -15.35 15.28
C VAL A 64 -9.73 -16.10 14.89
N TYR A 65 -9.75 -17.44 14.96
CA TYR A 65 -8.61 -18.27 14.57
C TYR A 65 -8.15 -17.97 13.14
N ARG A 66 -9.08 -17.95 12.17
CA ARG A 66 -8.75 -17.61 10.77
C ARG A 66 -8.22 -16.19 10.59
N SER A 67 -8.76 -15.25 11.37
CA SER A 67 -8.28 -13.87 11.32
C SER A 67 -6.83 -13.78 11.81
N VAL A 68 -6.53 -14.41 12.95
CA VAL A 68 -5.19 -14.45 13.54
C VAL A 68 -4.21 -15.19 12.63
N GLU A 69 -4.60 -16.32 12.05
CA GLU A 69 -3.78 -17.08 11.12
C GLU A 69 -3.39 -16.22 9.91
N LYS A 70 -4.37 -15.50 9.33
CA LYS A 70 -4.12 -14.58 8.21
C LYS A 70 -3.19 -13.43 8.60
N ASP A 71 -3.37 -12.84 9.78
CA ASP A 71 -2.52 -11.75 10.26
C ASP A 71 -1.09 -12.24 10.51
N LEU A 72 -0.92 -13.46 11.07
CA LEU A 72 0.41 -14.07 11.27
C LEU A 72 1.10 -14.40 9.94
N GLU A 73 0.38 -14.89 8.95
CA GLU A 73 0.94 -15.20 7.64
C GLU A 73 1.42 -13.92 6.95
N GLU A 74 0.67 -12.83 7.12
CA GLU A 74 1.07 -11.54 6.64
C GLU A 74 2.32 -11.01 7.34
N GLU A 75 2.40 -11.06 8.67
CA GLU A 75 3.57 -10.64 9.44
C GLU A 75 4.82 -11.45 9.03
N ARG A 76 4.67 -12.74 8.74
CA ARG A 76 5.76 -13.56 8.19
C ARG A 76 6.22 -13.06 6.83
N THR A 77 5.29 -12.76 5.94
CA THR A 77 5.60 -12.24 4.60
C THR A 77 6.34 -10.90 4.68
N GLN A 78 5.88 -9.98 5.55
CA GLN A 78 6.56 -8.71 5.76
C GLN A 78 7.97 -8.88 6.37
N THR A 79 8.12 -9.83 7.31
CA THR A 79 9.43 -10.16 7.89
C THR A 79 10.38 -10.72 6.84
N GLN A 80 9.91 -11.61 5.97
CA GLN A 80 10.71 -12.13 4.86
C GLN A 80 11.12 -11.03 3.88
N ALA A 81 10.22 -10.10 3.56
CA ALA A 81 10.53 -8.97 2.71
C ALA A 81 11.62 -8.07 3.33
N ILE A 82 11.56 -7.79 4.64
CA ILE A 82 12.61 -7.06 5.35
C ILE A 82 13.94 -7.79 5.28
N GLN A 83 13.97 -9.09 5.53
CA GLN A 83 15.19 -9.89 5.43
C GLN A 83 15.76 -9.89 4.00
N SER A 84 14.89 -9.99 2.99
CA SER A 84 15.27 -9.88 1.58
C SER A 84 15.89 -8.52 1.28
N ILE A 85 15.30 -7.42 1.73
CA ILE A 85 15.85 -6.08 1.55
C ILE A 85 17.27 -6.00 2.11
N TYR A 86 17.50 -6.41 3.37
CA TYR A 86 18.83 -6.39 4.00
C TYR A 86 19.83 -7.39 3.39
N THR A 87 19.37 -8.36 2.62
CA THR A 87 20.24 -9.25 1.85
C THR A 87 20.75 -8.57 0.58
N PHE A 88 19.93 -7.72 -0.02
CA PHE A 88 20.25 -7.06 -1.29
C PHE A 88 20.85 -5.67 -1.13
N ILE A 89 20.53 -4.95 -0.07
CA ILE A 89 21.10 -3.63 0.22
C ILE A 89 21.78 -3.64 1.60
N THR A 90 22.87 -2.89 1.72
CA THR A 90 23.59 -2.68 2.98
C THR A 90 23.47 -1.21 3.37
N PRO A 91 22.45 -0.84 4.17
CA PRO A 91 22.30 0.54 4.61
C PRO A 91 23.44 0.97 5.54
N ARG A 92 23.93 2.21 5.40
CA ARG A 92 24.97 2.79 6.27
C ARG A 92 24.47 3.01 7.70
N TYR A 93 23.20 3.33 7.81
CA TYR A 93 22.50 3.57 9.09
C TYR A 93 21.20 2.76 9.15
N PRO A 94 20.64 2.52 10.34
CA PRO A 94 19.39 1.79 10.48
C PRO A 94 18.27 2.45 9.68
N LEU A 95 17.57 1.64 8.89
CA LEU A 95 16.39 2.11 8.14
C LEU A 95 15.29 2.51 9.12
N PRO A 96 14.54 3.59 8.83
CA PRO A 96 13.36 3.93 9.60
C PRO A 96 12.33 2.80 9.63
N SER A 97 11.49 2.79 10.67
CA SER A 97 10.44 1.77 10.79
C SER A 97 9.47 1.83 9.62
N MET A 98 9.32 0.72 8.93
CA MET A 98 8.31 0.54 7.89
C MET A 98 6.97 0.22 8.56
N SER A 99 5.98 1.09 8.38
CA SER A 99 4.70 0.99 9.07
C SER A 99 3.54 1.37 8.14
N ARG A 100 2.31 1.37 8.68
CA ARG A 100 1.07 1.61 7.92
C ARG A 100 1.06 2.89 7.07
N TRP A 101 1.79 3.93 7.47
CA TRP A 101 1.85 5.25 6.80
C TRP A 101 3.12 5.44 5.95
N THR A 102 4.01 4.46 5.98
CA THR A 102 5.24 4.42 5.18
C THR A 102 5.14 3.26 4.18
N ALA A 103 6.12 3.16 3.28
CA ALA A 103 6.18 2.01 2.38
C ALA A 103 6.17 0.69 3.17
N TYR A 104 5.33 -0.26 2.77
CA TYR A 104 5.36 -1.60 3.32
C TYR A 104 6.60 -2.34 2.82
N PRO A 105 7.16 -3.28 3.61
CA PRO A 105 8.34 -4.04 3.22
C PRO A 105 8.22 -4.76 1.87
N ASP A 106 7.05 -5.24 1.50
CA ASP A 106 6.80 -5.93 0.23
C ASP A 106 6.86 -4.99 -0.99
N LEU A 107 6.41 -3.73 -0.87
CA LEU A 107 6.64 -2.71 -1.89
C LEU A 107 8.14 -2.43 -2.02
N ALA A 108 8.82 -2.21 -0.90
CA ALA A 108 10.25 -1.91 -0.87
C ALA A 108 11.09 -3.07 -1.45
N GLU A 109 10.79 -4.32 -1.10
CA GLU A 109 11.43 -5.51 -1.67
C GLU A 109 11.20 -5.60 -3.18
N THR A 110 9.98 -5.33 -3.63
CA THR A 110 9.65 -5.30 -5.06
C THR A 110 10.47 -4.25 -5.80
N ILE A 111 10.61 -3.03 -5.25
CA ILE A 111 11.42 -1.96 -5.83
C ILE A 111 12.90 -2.38 -5.92
N VAL A 112 13.47 -2.93 -4.84
CA VAL A 112 14.86 -3.40 -4.85
C VAL A 112 15.07 -4.46 -5.93
N ARG A 113 14.18 -5.44 -6.02
CA ARG A 113 14.25 -6.50 -7.03
C ARG A 113 14.18 -5.93 -8.46
N GLU A 114 13.30 -4.96 -8.72
CA GLU A 114 13.19 -4.32 -10.03
C GLU A 114 14.45 -3.50 -10.35
N CYS A 115 15.01 -2.78 -9.39
CA CYS A 115 16.27 -2.04 -9.58
C CYS A 115 17.43 -2.99 -9.91
N MET A 116 17.56 -4.11 -9.24
CA MET A 116 18.61 -5.10 -9.46
C MET A 116 18.48 -5.79 -10.83
N THR A 117 17.26 -6.16 -11.19
CA THR A 117 17.00 -6.97 -12.39
C THR A 117 17.05 -6.13 -13.67
N ASN A 118 16.44 -4.94 -13.63
CA ASN A 118 16.23 -4.11 -14.81
C ASN A 118 17.20 -2.91 -14.90
N LYS A 119 17.95 -2.64 -13.82
CA LYS A 119 18.95 -1.56 -13.73
C LYS A 119 18.46 -0.24 -14.31
N PRO A 120 17.32 0.30 -13.80
CA PRO A 120 16.77 1.55 -14.30
C PRO A 120 17.77 2.67 -14.14
N LYS A 121 17.90 3.52 -15.18
CA LYS A 121 18.75 4.71 -15.14
C LYS A 121 18.04 5.86 -14.43
N LEU A 122 16.78 6.10 -14.80
CA LEU A 122 15.92 7.07 -14.13
C LEU A 122 14.72 6.38 -13.49
N VAL A 123 14.62 6.52 -12.17
CA VAL A 123 13.43 6.21 -11.40
C VAL A 123 12.69 7.49 -11.09
N VAL A 124 11.38 7.51 -11.33
CA VAL A 124 10.50 8.59 -10.85
C VAL A 124 9.51 8.02 -9.86
N GLU A 125 9.33 8.71 -8.75
CA GLU A 125 8.42 8.31 -7.70
C GLU A 125 7.40 9.44 -7.42
N LEU A 126 6.15 9.05 -7.24
CA LEU A 126 5.05 9.93 -6.86
C LEU A 126 4.64 9.61 -5.42
N GLY A 127 5.02 10.48 -4.49
CA GLY A 127 5.01 10.26 -3.04
C GLY A 127 6.39 9.89 -2.54
N SER A 128 6.96 10.66 -1.61
CA SER A 128 8.30 10.44 -1.09
C SER A 128 8.30 9.78 0.29
N GLY A 129 9.41 9.13 0.65
CA GLY A 129 9.58 8.54 1.97
C GLY A 129 10.67 7.47 2.05
N ILE A 130 10.39 6.42 2.79
CA ILE A 130 11.33 5.28 2.95
C ILE A 130 11.56 4.56 1.62
N SER A 131 10.57 4.48 0.76
CA SER A 131 10.71 3.93 -0.59
C SER A 131 11.76 4.66 -1.41
N THR A 132 11.80 6.00 -1.33
CA THR A 132 12.84 6.84 -1.95
C THR A 132 14.23 6.46 -1.43
N LEU A 133 14.38 6.33 -0.10
CA LEU A 133 15.64 5.96 0.53
C LEU A 133 16.12 4.57 0.09
N ILE A 134 15.22 3.58 0.10
CA ILE A 134 15.53 2.20 -0.30
C ILE A 134 15.88 2.13 -1.78
N THR A 135 15.15 2.84 -2.62
CA THR A 135 15.44 2.96 -4.05
C THR A 135 16.83 3.55 -4.29
N ALA A 136 17.17 4.61 -3.57
CA ALA A 136 18.49 5.24 -3.67
C ALA A 136 19.62 4.27 -3.30
N TYR A 137 19.47 3.47 -2.23
CA TYR A 137 20.43 2.41 -1.90
C TYR A 137 20.52 1.34 -3.00
N ALA A 138 19.39 0.89 -3.52
CA ALA A 138 19.36 -0.11 -4.57
C ALA A 138 20.08 0.39 -5.84
N LEU A 139 19.87 1.66 -6.22
CA LEU A 139 20.56 2.28 -7.36
C LEU A 139 22.02 2.51 -7.09
N GLU A 140 22.43 2.88 -5.87
CA GLU A 140 23.83 3.06 -5.51
C GLU A 140 24.61 1.74 -5.58
N GLN A 141 24.03 0.64 -5.09
CA GLN A 141 24.73 -0.62 -4.91
C GLN A 141 24.61 -1.56 -6.12
N HIS A 142 23.56 -1.42 -6.94
CA HIS A 142 23.27 -2.33 -8.04
C HIS A 142 23.04 -1.64 -9.39
N GLY A 143 22.77 -0.33 -9.38
CA GLY A 143 22.56 0.45 -10.59
C GLY A 143 23.85 0.85 -11.28
N GLU A 144 23.69 1.55 -12.40
CA GLU A 144 24.80 2.21 -13.07
C GLU A 144 25.20 3.50 -12.34
N ASN A 145 26.41 4.03 -12.64
CA ASN A 145 26.96 5.18 -11.91
C ASN A 145 26.06 6.43 -11.99
N ASP A 146 25.38 6.64 -13.10
CA ASP A 146 24.47 7.77 -13.34
C ASP A 146 23.00 7.47 -13.00
N ALA A 147 22.71 6.24 -12.52
CA ALA A 147 21.37 5.88 -12.07
C ALA A 147 20.97 6.70 -10.85
N HIS A 148 19.75 7.25 -10.88
CA HIS A 148 19.20 8.09 -9.82
C HIS A 148 17.67 8.04 -9.74
N ILE A 149 17.14 8.51 -8.62
CA ILE A 149 15.69 8.66 -8.40
C ILE A 149 15.33 10.14 -8.22
N ILE A 150 14.22 10.54 -8.84
CA ILE A 150 13.53 11.82 -8.58
C ILE A 150 12.17 11.51 -7.99
N SER A 151 11.94 11.92 -6.75
CA SER A 151 10.65 11.74 -6.06
C SER A 151 9.91 13.07 -5.99
N LEU A 152 8.63 13.07 -6.32
CA LEU A 152 7.72 14.22 -6.20
C LEU A 152 6.83 14.04 -4.98
N ASP A 153 6.79 15.01 -4.08
CA ASP A 153 5.89 15.01 -2.95
C ASP A 153 5.06 16.30 -2.88
N HIS A 154 3.78 16.16 -2.54
CA HIS A 154 2.88 17.28 -2.42
C HIS A 154 2.95 17.98 -1.05
N SER A 155 3.56 17.34 -0.06
CA SER A 155 3.75 17.86 1.29
C SER A 155 5.16 18.39 1.46
N GLN A 156 5.29 19.67 1.77
CA GLN A 156 6.59 20.26 2.06
C GLN A 156 7.26 19.59 3.27
N GLU A 157 6.47 19.20 4.28
CA GLU A 157 6.96 18.51 5.48
C GLU A 157 7.57 17.15 5.12
N TYR A 158 6.87 16.33 4.31
CA TYR A 158 7.38 15.02 3.91
C TYR A 158 8.56 15.14 2.95
N THR A 159 8.55 16.13 2.05
CA THR A 159 9.71 16.46 1.20
C THR A 159 10.96 16.70 2.05
N GLN A 160 10.86 17.57 3.06
CA GLN A 160 11.99 17.88 3.95
C GLN A 160 12.44 16.66 4.73
N LYS A 161 11.51 15.93 5.36
CA LYS A 161 11.85 14.70 6.10
C LYS A 161 12.59 13.67 5.25
N THR A 162 12.17 13.50 4.00
CA THR A 162 12.84 12.56 3.09
C THR A 162 14.21 13.08 2.67
N GLN A 163 14.36 14.39 2.42
CA GLN A 163 15.66 14.99 2.16
C GLN A 163 16.62 14.82 3.35
N ASP A 164 16.15 15.08 4.57
CA ASP A 164 16.95 14.89 5.79
C ASP A 164 17.39 13.42 5.96
N LEU A 165 16.53 12.46 5.64
CA LEU A 165 16.88 11.03 5.63
C LEU A 165 17.96 10.72 4.59
N LEU A 166 17.85 11.26 3.38
CA LEU A 166 18.85 11.07 2.33
C LEU A 166 20.21 11.63 2.73
N THR A 167 20.22 12.80 3.39
CA THR A 167 21.45 13.43 3.89
C THR A 167 22.07 12.58 5.01
N VAL A 168 21.30 12.10 6.00
CA VAL A 168 21.81 11.19 7.03
C VAL A 168 22.42 9.94 6.44
N HIS A 169 21.83 9.41 5.36
CA HIS A 169 22.29 8.19 4.68
C HIS A 169 23.33 8.45 3.56
N GLU A 170 23.75 9.70 3.35
CA GLU A 170 24.76 10.11 2.32
C GLU A 170 24.37 9.68 0.90
N LEU A 171 23.08 9.89 0.54
CA LEU A 171 22.49 9.45 -0.74
C LEU A 171 21.97 10.60 -1.61
N GLU A 172 22.34 11.86 -1.32
CA GLU A 172 21.89 13.04 -2.06
C GLU A 172 22.34 13.02 -3.53
N THR A 173 23.40 12.30 -3.84
CA THR A 173 23.88 12.12 -5.23
C THR A 173 23.04 11.12 -6.02
N LYS A 174 22.31 10.25 -5.35
CA LYS A 174 21.48 9.21 -5.95
C LYS A 174 19.98 9.50 -5.91
N ALA A 175 19.56 10.44 -5.08
CA ALA A 175 18.15 10.76 -4.91
C ALA A 175 17.90 12.26 -4.78
N GLN A 176 16.87 12.73 -5.45
CA GLN A 176 16.36 14.09 -5.32
C GLN A 176 14.89 14.05 -4.96
N VAL A 177 14.48 14.81 -3.96
CA VAL A 177 13.06 14.96 -3.59
C VAL A 177 12.63 16.39 -3.94
N LEU A 178 11.58 16.52 -4.73
CA LEU A 178 11.05 17.78 -5.19
C LEU A 178 9.67 18.03 -4.55
N TYR A 179 9.53 19.17 -3.89
CA TYR A 179 8.24 19.66 -3.47
C TYR A 179 7.40 20.01 -4.71
N SER A 180 6.30 19.29 -4.90
CA SER A 180 5.40 19.41 -6.03
C SER A 180 3.96 19.53 -5.51
N PRO A 181 3.48 20.74 -5.18
CA PRO A 181 2.13 20.94 -4.67
C PRO A 181 1.10 20.42 -5.67
N LEU A 182 -0.06 19.99 -5.12
CA LEU A 182 -1.15 19.55 -5.97
C LEU A 182 -1.87 20.77 -6.56
N GLU A 183 -1.97 20.80 -7.88
CA GLU A 183 -2.61 21.84 -8.65
C GLU A 183 -3.73 21.26 -9.53
N PRO A 184 -4.76 22.09 -9.90
CA PRO A 184 -5.78 21.66 -10.84
C PRO A 184 -5.15 21.30 -12.19
N THR A 185 -5.20 20.04 -12.57
CA THR A 185 -4.59 19.50 -13.80
C THR A 185 -5.65 18.82 -14.65
N GLN A 186 -5.73 19.20 -15.92
CA GLN A 186 -6.69 18.63 -16.86
C GLN A 186 -6.17 17.32 -17.44
N VAL A 187 -6.96 16.24 -17.32
CA VAL A 187 -6.69 14.95 -17.95
C VAL A 187 -7.96 14.49 -18.68
N GLY A 188 -7.91 14.51 -20.00
CA GLY A 188 -9.13 14.32 -20.83
C GLY A 188 -10.19 15.37 -20.50
N ASN A 189 -11.38 14.91 -20.14
CA ASN A 189 -12.52 15.79 -19.79
C ASN A 189 -12.69 16.03 -18.28
N LYS A 190 -11.70 15.66 -17.47
CA LYS A 190 -11.74 15.77 -16.00
C LYS A 190 -10.58 16.58 -15.47
N THR A 191 -10.84 17.35 -14.42
CA THR A 191 -9.81 18.06 -13.65
C THR A 191 -9.48 17.28 -12.40
N TYR A 192 -8.18 17.08 -12.13
CA TYR A 192 -7.66 16.43 -10.95
C TYR A 192 -6.79 17.41 -10.16
N SER A 193 -6.78 17.28 -8.85
CA SER A 193 -5.73 17.89 -8.02
C SER A 193 -4.51 16.98 -8.11
N TRP A 194 -3.48 17.39 -8.85
CA TRP A 194 -2.35 16.54 -9.23
C TRP A 194 -1.02 17.25 -9.05
N TYR A 195 0.07 16.49 -8.94
CA TYR A 195 1.42 17.01 -8.84
C TYR A 195 1.73 17.97 -9.99
N ASN A 196 2.41 19.08 -9.69
CA ASN A 196 2.99 19.93 -10.72
C ASN A 196 4.18 19.21 -11.36
N ILE A 197 3.94 18.51 -12.48
CA ILE A 197 4.94 17.71 -13.17
C ILE A 197 6.00 18.54 -13.91
N ASP A 198 5.82 19.86 -14.06
CA ASP A 198 6.82 20.76 -14.62
C ASP A 198 8.05 20.86 -13.70
N ARG A 199 7.89 20.47 -12.42
CA ARG A 199 9.02 20.30 -11.50
C ARG A 199 9.96 19.17 -11.91
N LEU A 200 9.50 18.20 -12.69
CA LEU A 200 10.31 17.10 -13.24
C LEU A 200 11.09 17.59 -14.48
N THR A 201 12.17 18.30 -14.25
CA THR A 201 13.01 18.92 -15.29
C THR A 201 14.11 17.99 -15.83
N THR A 202 13.77 16.72 -16.09
CA THR A 202 14.72 15.76 -16.67
C THR A 202 14.55 15.63 -18.19
N LYS A 203 15.67 15.37 -18.88
CA LYS A 203 15.69 14.97 -20.30
C LYS A 203 15.71 13.46 -20.49
N ASP A 204 16.01 12.71 -19.43
CA ASP A 204 16.07 11.26 -19.46
C ASP A 204 14.64 10.67 -19.48
N THR A 205 14.53 9.51 -20.11
CA THR A 205 13.28 8.74 -20.09
C THR A 205 13.16 7.96 -18.80
N ILE A 206 11.94 7.83 -18.29
CA ILE A 206 11.63 7.11 -17.04
C ILE A 206 11.67 5.61 -17.32
N ASP A 207 12.53 4.87 -16.64
CA ASP A 207 12.64 3.43 -16.76
C ASP A 207 11.82 2.69 -15.69
N LEU A 208 11.67 3.31 -14.49
CA LEU A 208 10.84 2.80 -13.41
C LEU A 208 9.99 3.96 -12.85
N LEU A 209 8.67 3.78 -12.88
CA LEU A 209 7.71 4.72 -12.28
C LEU A 209 7.06 4.08 -11.06
N ILE A 210 7.27 4.67 -9.89
CA ILE A 210 6.66 4.24 -8.62
C ILE A 210 5.52 5.20 -8.28
N ILE A 211 4.32 4.67 -8.04
CA ILE A 211 3.12 5.45 -7.77
C ILE A 211 2.55 5.07 -6.40
N ASP A 212 2.88 5.86 -5.39
CA ASP A 212 2.33 5.76 -4.03
C ASP A 212 1.55 7.01 -3.59
N GLY A 213 1.42 7.99 -4.46
CA GLY A 213 0.69 9.23 -4.26
C GLY A 213 -0.07 9.68 -5.50
N PRO A 214 -0.89 10.72 -5.35
CA PRO A 214 -1.28 11.40 -4.12
C PRO A 214 -2.29 10.59 -3.28
N PRO A 215 -2.59 11.03 -2.05
CA PRO A 215 -3.57 10.34 -1.19
C PRO A 215 -4.94 10.21 -1.83
N VAL A 216 -5.60 9.07 -1.64
CA VAL A 216 -6.93 8.76 -2.21
C VAL A 216 -8.01 9.82 -1.90
N LYS A 217 -7.82 10.61 -0.83
CA LYS A 217 -8.74 11.66 -0.41
C LYS A 217 -8.72 12.90 -1.32
N THR A 218 -7.71 13.05 -2.18
CA THR A 218 -7.56 14.22 -3.03
C THR A 218 -8.56 14.24 -4.19
N ASN A 219 -8.83 13.08 -4.78
CA ASN A 219 -9.77 12.93 -5.89
C ASN A 219 -10.35 11.52 -5.94
N GLN A 220 -11.46 11.37 -6.64
CA GLN A 220 -11.85 10.09 -7.18
C GLN A 220 -10.81 9.66 -8.24
N LEU A 221 -10.27 8.44 -8.14
CA LEU A 221 -9.18 7.95 -9.00
C LEU A 221 -7.92 8.83 -8.89
N ALA A 222 -7.50 9.14 -7.66
CA ALA A 222 -6.41 10.09 -7.39
C ALA A 222 -5.10 9.77 -8.13
N ARG A 223 -4.78 8.51 -8.35
CA ARG A 223 -3.54 8.06 -9.01
C ARG A 223 -3.65 7.86 -10.53
N TYR A 224 -4.88 7.93 -11.08
CA TYR A 224 -5.10 7.76 -12.52
C TYR A 224 -4.29 8.73 -13.41
N PRO A 225 -4.10 10.02 -13.08
CA PRO A 225 -3.36 10.94 -13.93
C PRO A 225 -1.89 10.55 -14.19
N ALA A 226 -1.31 9.67 -13.36
CA ALA A 226 0.10 9.29 -13.48
C ALA A 226 0.48 8.84 -14.90
N LEU A 227 -0.24 7.86 -15.44
CA LEU A 227 0.11 7.32 -16.75
C LEU A 227 -0.21 8.30 -17.90
N PRO A 228 -1.40 8.90 -18.01
CA PRO A 228 -1.69 9.88 -19.05
C PRO A 228 -0.69 11.04 -19.14
N LEU A 229 -0.28 11.58 -17.99
CA LEU A 229 0.61 12.74 -17.95
C LEU A 229 2.09 12.42 -18.17
N LEU A 230 2.52 11.22 -17.76
CA LEU A 230 3.93 10.82 -17.86
C LEU A 230 4.23 9.89 -19.04
N PHE A 231 3.21 9.44 -19.78
CA PHE A 231 3.37 8.45 -20.84
C PHE A 231 4.45 8.81 -21.88
N SER A 232 4.51 10.07 -22.29
CA SER A 232 5.49 10.56 -23.26
C SER A 232 6.92 10.60 -22.72
N LYS A 233 7.07 10.55 -21.39
CA LYS A 233 8.38 10.52 -20.71
C LYS A 233 8.84 9.10 -20.38
N LEU A 234 8.00 8.07 -20.57
CA LEU A 234 8.34 6.68 -20.27
C LEU A 234 9.24 6.06 -21.33
N SER A 235 10.26 5.33 -20.92
CA SER A 235 11.10 4.53 -21.83
C SER A 235 10.28 3.38 -22.45
N LYS A 236 10.82 2.77 -23.50
CA LYS A 236 10.17 1.65 -24.19
C LYS A 236 10.06 0.39 -23.33
N GLU A 237 10.89 0.27 -22.31
CA GLU A 237 10.93 -0.88 -21.38
C GLU A 237 10.50 -0.48 -19.97
N CYS A 238 9.81 0.67 -19.83
CA CYS A 238 9.39 1.20 -18.55
C CYS A 238 8.54 0.21 -17.77
N ILE A 239 8.83 0.13 -16.48
CA ILE A 239 8.06 -0.62 -15.50
C ILE A 239 7.32 0.40 -14.61
N ILE A 240 6.05 0.14 -14.33
CA ILE A 240 5.24 0.96 -13.43
C ILE A 240 4.83 0.11 -12.24
N ILE A 241 5.13 0.57 -11.02
CA ILE A 241 4.70 -0.04 -9.76
C ILE A 241 3.64 0.88 -9.15
N LEU A 242 2.45 0.35 -8.92
CA LEU A 242 1.35 1.03 -8.24
C LEU A 242 1.10 0.37 -6.89
N ASP A 243 1.29 1.12 -5.80
CA ASP A 243 0.93 0.69 -4.44
C ASP A 243 -0.58 0.76 -4.20
N ASP A 244 -1.04 0.14 -3.10
CA ASP A 244 -2.45 0.12 -2.69
C ASP A 244 -3.42 -0.47 -3.76
N ALA A 245 -2.93 -1.30 -4.67
CA ALA A 245 -3.69 -1.80 -5.81
C ALA A 245 -4.86 -2.74 -5.44
N ALA A 246 -5.02 -3.09 -4.17
CA ALA A 246 -6.22 -3.75 -3.65
C ALA A 246 -7.43 -2.80 -3.54
N ARG A 247 -7.20 -1.47 -3.57
CA ARG A 247 -8.29 -0.48 -3.51
C ARG A 247 -9.10 -0.47 -4.82
N PRO A 248 -10.43 -0.34 -4.74
CA PRO A 248 -11.28 -0.27 -5.94
C PRO A 248 -10.90 0.87 -6.91
N SER A 249 -10.46 2.03 -6.37
CA SER A 249 -10.01 3.18 -7.16
C SER A 249 -8.77 2.86 -7.99
N GLU A 250 -7.76 2.25 -7.40
CA GLU A 250 -6.51 1.89 -8.06
C GLU A 250 -6.73 0.76 -9.08
N GLN A 251 -7.56 -0.23 -8.75
CA GLN A 251 -7.98 -1.25 -9.72
C GLN A 251 -8.70 -0.64 -10.92
N GLN A 252 -9.55 0.36 -10.69
CA GLN A 252 -10.23 1.08 -11.77
C GLN A 252 -9.23 1.88 -12.62
N ALA A 253 -8.27 2.56 -11.99
CA ALA A 253 -7.22 3.29 -12.69
C ALA A 253 -6.41 2.34 -13.60
N VAL A 254 -5.97 1.18 -13.08
CA VAL A 254 -5.24 0.18 -13.87
C VAL A 254 -6.07 -0.35 -15.05
N ARG A 255 -7.35 -0.70 -14.82
CA ARG A 255 -8.24 -1.13 -15.92
C ARG A 255 -8.39 -0.05 -17.00
N GLN A 256 -8.40 1.22 -16.62
CA GLN A 256 -8.49 2.34 -17.54
C GLN A 256 -7.17 2.51 -18.31
N TRP A 257 -6.03 2.48 -17.64
CA TRP A 257 -4.70 2.52 -18.27
C TRP A 257 -4.50 1.41 -19.32
N LEU A 258 -4.86 0.16 -18.98
CA LEU A 258 -4.71 -0.97 -19.90
C LEU A 258 -5.58 -0.85 -21.16
N ARG A 259 -6.70 -0.13 -21.08
CA ARG A 259 -7.55 0.17 -22.25
C ARG A 259 -7.02 1.32 -23.09
N GLU A 260 -6.50 2.37 -22.44
CA GLU A 260 -6.02 3.60 -23.10
C GLU A 260 -4.60 3.43 -23.64
N PHE A 261 -3.80 2.59 -22.99
CA PHE A 261 -2.39 2.33 -23.32
C PHE A 261 -2.17 0.82 -23.52
N PRO A 262 -2.57 0.24 -24.66
CA PRO A 262 -2.58 -1.22 -24.87
C PRO A 262 -1.21 -1.88 -24.89
N GLY A 263 -0.13 -1.12 -24.83
CA GLY A 263 1.25 -1.62 -24.76
C GLY A 263 1.70 -2.08 -23.36
N PHE A 264 0.81 -2.23 -22.37
CA PHE A 264 1.17 -2.71 -21.03
C PHE A 264 0.49 -4.03 -20.70
N LYS A 265 1.21 -4.87 -19.93
CA LYS A 265 0.67 -6.05 -19.25
C LYS A 265 0.75 -5.87 -17.76
N GLN A 266 -0.30 -6.29 -17.05
CA GLN A 266 -0.37 -6.25 -15.61
C GLN A 266 0.06 -7.58 -14.99
N GLU A 267 0.91 -7.48 -13.96
CA GLU A 267 1.14 -8.49 -12.93
C GLU A 267 0.55 -7.95 -11.62
N TYR A 268 -0.33 -8.72 -10.97
CA TYR A 268 -0.92 -8.32 -9.70
C TYR A 268 -0.35 -9.18 -8.58
N ILE A 269 0.23 -8.56 -7.57
CA ILE A 269 0.74 -9.21 -6.35
C ILE A 269 -0.30 -9.05 -5.26
N SER A 270 -0.88 -10.18 -4.83
CA SER A 270 -1.88 -10.20 -3.75
C SER A 270 -1.18 -10.18 -2.40
N ASN A 271 -1.10 -9.00 -1.80
CA ASN A 271 -0.65 -8.76 -0.45
C ASN A 271 -1.69 -7.87 0.26
N LYS A 272 -1.42 -7.36 1.46
CA LYS A 272 -2.37 -6.57 2.26
C LYS A 272 -2.90 -5.34 1.53
N LYS A 273 -2.04 -4.61 0.87
CA LYS A 273 -2.39 -3.39 0.13
C LYS A 273 -2.64 -3.66 -1.36
N GLY A 274 -2.14 -4.79 -1.88
CA GLY A 274 -2.07 -5.09 -3.30
C GLY A 274 -1.00 -4.26 -4.00
N LEU A 275 -0.19 -4.89 -4.85
CA LEU A 275 0.70 -4.20 -5.78
C LEU A 275 0.29 -4.53 -7.20
N SER A 276 0.36 -3.55 -8.08
CA SER A 276 0.18 -3.73 -9.51
C SER A 276 1.43 -3.32 -10.26
N ILE A 277 2.05 -4.25 -10.95
CA ILE A 277 3.22 -4.01 -11.79
C ILE A 277 2.77 -4.02 -13.24
N LEU A 278 2.96 -2.90 -13.94
CA LEU A 278 2.68 -2.81 -15.36
C LEU A 278 4.01 -2.83 -16.12
N ARG A 279 4.16 -3.81 -17.01
CA ARG A 279 5.33 -3.95 -17.86
C ARG A 279 4.96 -3.60 -19.28
N ARG A 280 5.75 -2.74 -19.92
CA ARG A 280 5.54 -2.40 -21.33
C ARG A 280 5.88 -3.61 -22.19
N THR A 281 4.95 -3.98 -23.07
CA THR A 281 5.17 -5.07 -24.04
C THR A 281 5.82 -4.50 -25.29
N ARG A 282 6.82 -5.19 -25.80
CA ARG A 282 7.50 -4.84 -27.07
C ARG A 282 6.54 -4.84 -28.24
#